data_333dbd6cc5b01bf45586e1c3daab1b6d
#
_entry.id   333dbd6cc5b01bf45586e1c3daab1b6d
#
_cell.length_a   1.000
_cell.length_b   1.000
_cell.length_c   1.000
_cell.angle_alpha   90.00
_cell.angle_beta   90.00
_cell.angle_gamma   90.00
#
_symmetry.space_group_name_H-M   'P 1'
#
loop_
_entity.id
_entity.type
_entity.pdbx_description
1 polymer ?
#
loop_
_entity_poly.entity_id
_entity_poly.type
_entity_poly.pdbx_seq_one_letter_code
_entity_poly.pdbx_strand_id
1 'polypeptide(L)'
;EFVRQTRQSLPHLVFRNGGEISQCHFVFQVVTPPRNRYQKLMPDDNPINPLREGLASRAMPEPCAVIIFGATGDLTHRKLVPALYNLAADGALPPAVSVVGFARRDKNDEIFREELHEAAKKFSRQKLNEELWEGFASSIFYHRSAFDALDGYESLARRLDELDTQRGTR
;
A
#
# COMPACT_ATOMS: atom_id res chain seq x y z
N GLU A 1 8.74 30.37 -9.87
CA GLU A 1 8.56 31.23 -8.68
C GLU A 1 7.35 30.79 -7.88
N PHE A 2 7.56 30.57 -6.60
CA PHE A 2 6.63 30.25 -5.53
C PHE A 2 6.14 28.79 -5.41
N VAL A 3 7.04 27.94 -4.90
CA VAL A 3 6.68 26.68 -4.21
C VAL A 3 6.09 27.04 -2.84
N ARG A 4 4.77 26.95 -2.69
CA ARG A 4 4.14 26.93 -1.36
C ARG A 4 4.31 25.54 -0.75
N GLN A 5 5.33 25.42 0.10
CA GLN A 5 5.43 24.34 1.08
C GLN A 5 4.29 24.48 2.10
N THR A 6 3.24 23.70 1.98
CA THR A 6 2.34 23.44 3.10
C THR A 6 2.98 22.38 3.98
N ARG A 7 3.72 22.82 5.01
CA ARG A 7 4.05 21.99 6.16
C ARG A 7 2.74 21.63 6.86
N GLN A 8 2.20 20.45 6.61
CA GLN A 8 1.29 19.84 7.54
C GLN A 8 2.12 19.19 8.64
N SER A 9 1.99 19.72 9.83
CA SER A 9 2.61 19.23 11.06
C SER A 9 2.25 17.75 11.25
N LEU A 10 3.28 16.92 11.34
CA LEU A 10 3.18 15.56 11.84
C LEU A 10 2.54 15.58 13.24
N PRO A 11 1.58 14.69 13.53
CA PRO A 11 1.10 14.55 14.88
C PRO A 11 2.25 14.11 15.78
N HIS A 12 2.51 14.87 16.82
CA HIS A 12 3.50 14.57 17.84
C HIS A 12 3.21 13.21 18.47
N LEU A 13 4.08 12.24 18.24
CA LEU A 13 4.15 11.02 19.03
C LEU A 13 4.72 11.40 20.40
N VAL A 14 3.84 11.56 21.38
CA VAL A 14 4.24 11.73 22.79
C VAL A 14 4.53 10.33 23.36
N PHE A 15 5.80 9.98 23.48
CA PHE A 15 6.22 8.84 24.28
C PHE A 15 6.18 9.23 25.76
N ARG A 16 5.32 8.59 26.52
CA ARG A 16 5.36 8.62 27.98
C ARG A 16 5.85 7.26 28.47
N ASN A 17 7.03 7.25 29.10
CA ASN A 17 7.57 6.07 29.76
C ASN A 17 6.68 5.66 30.94
N GLY A 18 6.27 4.39 30.97
CA GLY A 18 5.68 3.71 32.11
C GLY A 18 4.21 3.34 31.94
N GLY A 19 3.92 2.07 31.70
CA GLY A 19 2.58 1.49 31.76
C GLY A 19 2.14 0.82 30.45
N GLU A 20 1.71 -0.40 30.57
CA GLU A 20 1.18 -1.32 29.56
C GLU A 20 0.45 -0.61 28.40
N ILE A 21 0.93 -0.78 27.18
CA ILE A 21 0.22 -0.37 25.97
C ILE A 21 -0.11 -1.62 25.15
N SER A 22 -1.30 -2.10 25.39
CA SER A 22 -1.97 -3.10 24.59
C SER A 22 -2.95 -2.40 23.63
N GLN A 23 -2.47 -1.59 22.68
CA GLN A 23 -3.25 -1.18 21.53
C GLN A 23 -2.31 -0.76 20.40
N CYS A 24 -1.99 -1.71 19.50
CA CYS A 24 -1.39 -1.37 18.22
C CYS A 24 -2.44 -0.68 17.34
N HIS A 25 -2.38 0.65 17.24
CA HIS A 25 -3.13 1.37 16.22
C HIS A 25 -2.40 1.19 14.90
N PHE A 26 -3.04 0.50 13.98
CA PHE A 26 -2.56 0.39 12.60
C PHE A 26 -2.76 1.73 11.89
N VAL A 27 -1.68 2.41 11.57
CA VAL A 27 -1.74 3.60 10.74
C VAL A 27 -1.63 3.17 9.28
N PHE A 28 -2.71 3.34 8.53
CA PHE A 28 -2.71 3.26 7.08
C PHE A 28 -2.29 4.63 6.54
N GLN A 29 -1.08 4.73 6.02
CA GLN A 29 -0.64 5.95 5.38
C GLN A 29 -0.57 5.72 3.87
N VAL A 30 -1.45 6.39 3.14
CA VAL A 30 -1.40 6.49 1.68
C VAL A 30 -0.73 7.80 1.34
N VAL A 31 0.45 7.74 0.74
CA VAL A 31 1.15 8.91 0.23
C VAL A 31 0.70 9.13 -1.21
N THR A 32 -0.08 10.17 -1.45
CA THR A 32 -0.55 10.53 -2.80
C THR A 32 0.28 11.70 -3.36
N PRO A 33 0.70 11.67 -4.64
CA PRO A 33 1.40 12.77 -5.28
C PRO A 33 0.48 13.98 -5.57
N PRO A 34 1.01 15.17 -5.81
CA PRO A 34 0.20 16.33 -6.16
C PRO A 34 -0.50 16.11 -7.50
N ARG A 35 -1.81 16.38 -7.52
CA ARG A 35 -2.67 16.32 -8.70
C ARG A 35 -2.08 17.15 -9.85
N ASN A 36 -1.67 16.55 -10.94
CA ASN A 36 -1.86 17.06 -12.29
C ASN A 36 -0.83 16.60 -13.34
N ARG A 37 -0.94 15.37 -13.87
CA ARG A 37 -0.35 15.08 -15.21
C ARG A 37 -1.06 13.95 -15.99
N TYR A 38 -1.90 13.12 -15.40
CA TYR A 38 -2.44 11.92 -16.07
C TYR A 38 -3.92 11.97 -16.43
N GLN A 39 -4.62 13.05 -16.16
CA GLN A 39 -6.06 13.17 -16.42
C GLN A 39 -6.41 13.34 -17.92
N LYS A 40 -5.43 13.29 -18.84
CA LYS A 40 -5.62 13.61 -20.26
C LYS A 40 -5.53 12.41 -21.23
N LEU A 41 -5.40 11.18 -20.75
CA LEU A 41 -5.06 10.03 -21.61
C LEU A 41 -6.01 8.83 -21.60
N MET A 42 -7.20 8.94 -21.01
CA MET A 42 -8.20 7.87 -21.13
C MET A 42 -9.46 8.40 -21.81
N PRO A 43 -9.87 7.88 -22.97
CA PRO A 43 -11.20 8.17 -23.52
C PRO A 43 -12.25 7.49 -22.64
N ASP A 44 -13.29 8.25 -22.28
CA ASP A 44 -14.48 7.79 -21.56
C ASP A 44 -15.38 6.96 -22.53
N ASP A 45 -14.95 5.74 -22.87
CA ASP A 45 -15.76 4.81 -23.67
C ASP A 45 -16.44 3.73 -22.78
N ASN A 46 -17.02 4.14 -21.66
CA ASN A 46 -17.86 3.23 -20.87
C ASN A 46 -19.34 3.55 -21.15
N PRO A 47 -20.16 2.60 -21.65
CA PRO A 47 -21.56 2.86 -21.92
C PRO A 47 -22.25 3.37 -20.66
N ILE A 48 -22.86 4.55 -20.77
CA ILE A 48 -23.53 5.27 -19.70
C ILE A 48 -24.57 4.34 -19.05
N ASN A 49 -24.28 3.84 -17.86
CA ASN A 49 -25.27 3.16 -17.05
C ASN A 49 -26.13 4.22 -16.36
N PRO A 50 -27.44 4.37 -16.70
CA PRO A 50 -28.31 5.40 -16.14
C PRO A 50 -28.41 5.37 -14.60
N LEU A 51 -28.11 4.22 -13.96
CA LEU A 51 -28.09 4.08 -12.52
C LEU A 51 -26.81 4.64 -11.87
N ARG A 52 -25.86 5.10 -12.71
CA ARG A 52 -24.61 5.74 -12.28
C ARG A 52 -24.61 7.26 -12.52
N GLU A 53 -25.68 7.82 -13.04
CA GLU A 53 -25.82 9.29 -13.14
C GLU A 53 -25.71 9.91 -11.75
N GLY A 54 -24.67 10.73 -11.54
CA GLY A 54 -24.38 11.38 -10.26
C GLY A 54 -23.40 10.62 -9.34
N LEU A 55 -23.02 9.38 -9.66
CA LEU A 55 -21.87 8.76 -9.02
C LEU A 55 -20.60 9.20 -9.77
N ALA A 56 -19.68 9.85 -9.05
CA ALA A 56 -18.38 10.17 -9.61
C ALA A 56 -17.78 8.92 -10.27
N SER A 57 -17.37 9.02 -11.53
CA SER A 57 -16.60 8.00 -12.20
C SER A 57 -15.51 7.54 -11.23
N ARG A 58 -15.36 6.23 -11.00
CA ARG A 58 -14.25 5.71 -10.22
C ARG A 58 -12.97 6.04 -10.98
N ALA A 59 -12.42 7.21 -10.69
CA ALA A 59 -11.12 7.55 -11.21
C ALA A 59 -10.12 6.51 -10.68
N MET A 60 -9.35 5.91 -11.60
CA MET A 60 -8.24 5.06 -11.20
C MET A 60 -7.33 5.87 -10.27
N PRO A 61 -6.97 5.34 -9.09
CA PRO A 61 -6.04 6.02 -8.20
C PRO A 61 -4.70 6.28 -8.90
N GLU A 62 -4.03 7.36 -8.52
CA GLU A 62 -2.66 7.60 -8.98
C GLU A 62 -1.73 6.51 -8.43
N PRO A 63 -0.60 6.24 -9.11
CA PRO A 63 0.44 5.35 -8.59
C PRO A 63 0.80 5.73 -7.15
N CYS A 64 0.87 4.73 -6.28
CA CYS A 64 1.13 4.98 -4.85
C CYS A 64 1.85 3.81 -4.19
N ALA A 65 2.53 4.11 -3.07
CA ALA A 65 3.07 3.10 -2.18
C ALA A 65 2.15 2.93 -0.96
N VAL A 66 1.80 1.69 -0.64
CA VAL A 66 1.03 1.30 0.55
C VAL A 66 1.98 0.67 1.55
N ILE A 67 2.21 1.33 2.68
CA ILE A 67 3.09 0.83 3.73
C ILE A 67 2.24 0.18 4.81
N ILE A 68 2.52 -1.09 5.11
CA ILE A 68 1.82 -1.87 6.13
C ILE A 68 2.75 -2.08 7.33
N PHE A 69 2.53 -1.33 8.39
CA PHE A 69 3.23 -1.52 9.64
C PHE A 69 2.68 -2.73 10.40
N GLY A 70 3.58 -3.58 10.90
CA GLY A 70 3.18 -4.85 11.51
C GLY A 70 2.79 -5.90 10.47
N ALA A 71 3.42 -5.88 9.30
CA ALA A 71 3.08 -6.68 8.13
C ALA A 71 3.08 -8.20 8.34
N THR A 72 3.74 -8.70 9.38
CA THR A 72 3.72 -10.12 9.75
C THR A 72 2.61 -10.47 10.76
N GLY A 73 1.67 -9.55 10.99
CA GLY A 73 0.56 -9.73 11.91
C GLY A 73 -0.66 -10.41 11.28
N ASP A 74 -1.55 -10.91 12.14
CA ASP A 74 -2.77 -11.64 11.73
C ASP A 74 -3.70 -10.79 10.84
N LEU A 75 -3.85 -9.50 11.13
CA LEU A 75 -4.68 -8.60 10.34
C LEU A 75 -4.19 -8.48 8.88
N THR A 76 -2.88 -8.38 8.68
CA THR A 76 -2.29 -8.31 7.35
C THR A 76 -2.62 -9.56 6.54
N HIS A 77 -2.42 -10.74 7.14
CA HIS A 77 -2.67 -12.02 6.47
C HIS A 77 -4.16 -12.28 6.23
N ARG A 78 -5.02 -11.99 7.19
CA ARG A 78 -6.43 -12.37 7.10
C ARG A 78 -7.33 -11.34 6.44
N LYS A 79 -6.91 -10.07 6.38
CA LYS A 79 -7.76 -8.98 5.90
C LYS A 79 -7.09 -8.10 4.86
N LEU A 80 -5.91 -7.52 5.17
CA LEU A 80 -5.35 -6.48 4.32
C LEU A 80 -4.88 -7.02 2.98
N VAL A 81 -4.05 -8.06 2.97
CA VAL A 81 -3.53 -8.63 1.72
C VAL A 81 -4.61 -9.29 0.89
N PRO A 82 -5.53 -10.11 1.46
CA PRO A 82 -6.68 -10.60 0.69
C PRO A 82 -7.55 -9.49 0.10
N ALA A 83 -7.74 -8.37 0.81
CA ALA A 83 -8.49 -7.22 0.28
C ALA A 83 -7.75 -6.53 -0.87
N LEU A 84 -6.43 -6.31 -0.74
CA LEU A 84 -5.61 -5.75 -1.80
C LEU A 84 -5.57 -6.66 -3.04
N TYR A 85 -5.46 -7.97 -2.84
CA TYR A 85 -5.55 -8.94 -3.93
C TYR A 85 -6.92 -8.87 -4.65
N ASN A 86 -8.02 -8.80 -3.90
CA ASN A 86 -9.35 -8.66 -4.50
C ASN A 86 -9.48 -7.35 -5.31
N LEU A 87 -8.90 -6.23 -4.81
CA LEU A 87 -8.86 -4.97 -5.55
C LEU A 87 -8.00 -5.09 -6.82
N ALA A 88 -6.88 -5.82 -6.76
CA ALA A 88 -6.08 -6.11 -7.94
C ALA A 88 -6.86 -6.93 -8.97
N ALA A 89 -7.55 -7.98 -8.52
CA ALA A 89 -8.39 -8.82 -9.38
C ALA A 89 -9.58 -8.06 -10.00
N ASP A 90 -10.12 -7.08 -9.28
CA ASP A 90 -11.19 -6.20 -9.77
C ASP A 90 -10.65 -5.04 -10.65
N GLY A 91 -9.33 -4.98 -10.93
CA GLY A 91 -8.70 -3.90 -11.68
C GLY A 91 -8.84 -2.51 -11.02
N ALA A 92 -8.99 -2.48 -9.69
CA ALA A 92 -9.23 -1.26 -8.92
C ALA A 92 -7.95 -0.69 -8.26
N LEU A 93 -6.81 -1.38 -8.41
CA LEU A 93 -5.50 -0.87 -8.00
C LEU A 93 -4.79 -0.16 -9.16
N PRO A 94 -4.02 0.90 -8.89
CA PRO A 94 -3.20 1.54 -9.92
C PRO A 94 -2.15 0.55 -10.45
N PRO A 95 -1.78 0.66 -11.76
CA PRO A 95 -0.83 -0.26 -12.39
C PRO A 95 0.54 -0.31 -11.71
N ALA A 96 0.95 0.81 -11.12
CA ALA A 96 2.23 0.95 -10.43
C ALA A 96 2.09 1.05 -8.90
N VAL A 97 1.14 0.32 -8.30
CA VAL A 97 1.07 0.21 -6.84
C VAL A 97 2.29 -0.55 -6.31
N SER A 98 2.84 -0.10 -5.19
CA SER A 98 3.85 -0.85 -4.42
C SER A 98 3.34 -1.09 -3.01
N VAL A 99 3.42 -2.32 -2.51
CA VAL A 99 3.01 -2.70 -1.16
C VAL A 99 4.25 -3.04 -0.36
N VAL A 100 4.57 -2.24 0.66
CA VAL A 100 5.75 -2.43 1.49
C VAL A 100 5.34 -2.90 2.87
N GLY A 101 5.67 -4.14 3.21
CA GLY A 101 5.46 -4.68 4.55
C GLY A 101 6.61 -4.31 5.47
N PHE A 102 6.34 -3.53 6.53
CA PHE A 102 7.32 -3.16 7.55
C PHE A 102 7.10 -3.99 8.80
N ALA A 103 8.11 -4.79 9.20
CA ALA A 103 8.04 -5.58 10.43
C ALA A 103 9.44 -6.04 10.90
N ARG A 104 9.52 -6.51 12.14
CA ARG A 104 10.79 -6.88 12.80
C ARG A 104 11.30 -8.28 12.50
N ARG A 105 10.44 -9.18 11.98
CA ARG A 105 10.83 -10.57 11.72
C ARG A 105 11.86 -10.64 10.60
N ASP A 106 12.79 -11.58 10.71
CA ASP A 106 13.82 -11.80 9.70
C ASP A 106 13.21 -12.55 8.51
N LYS A 107 12.97 -11.81 7.42
CA LYS A 107 12.40 -12.31 6.18
C LYS A 107 12.93 -11.50 5.00
N ASN A 108 12.97 -12.14 3.85
CA ASN A 108 13.17 -11.47 2.57
C ASN A 108 11.83 -11.30 1.83
N ASP A 109 11.86 -10.65 0.68
CA ASP A 109 10.68 -10.42 -0.17
C ASP A 109 10.02 -11.73 -0.60
N GLU A 110 10.81 -12.77 -0.91
CA GLU A 110 10.31 -14.07 -1.39
C GLU A 110 9.53 -14.81 -0.31
N ILE A 111 10.12 -15.00 0.87
CA ILE A 111 9.45 -15.65 2.01
C ILE A 111 8.17 -14.88 2.39
N PHE A 112 8.24 -13.56 2.37
CA PHE A 112 7.08 -12.73 2.69
C PHE A 112 5.96 -12.90 1.66
N ARG A 113 6.27 -12.91 0.37
CA ARG A 113 5.30 -13.13 -0.72
C ARG A 113 4.67 -14.52 -0.64
N GLU A 114 5.44 -15.55 -0.31
CA GLU A 114 4.94 -16.93 -0.16
C GLU A 114 3.92 -17.04 0.98
N GLU A 115 4.22 -16.47 2.13
CA GLU A 115 3.28 -16.43 3.25
C GLU A 115 1.99 -15.68 2.91
N LEU A 116 2.11 -14.57 2.18
CA LEU A 116 0.96 -13.78 1.75
C LEU A 116 0.16 -14.47 0.66
N HIS A 117 0.79 -15.29 -0.20
CA HIS A 117 0.12 -16.15 -1.16
C HIS A 117 -0.81 -17.13 -0.47
N GLU A 118 -0.30 -17.88 0.52
CA GLU A 118 -1.11 -18.80 1.29
C GLU A 118 -2.25 -18.09 2.05
N ALA A 119 -1.97 -16.90 2.56
CA ALA A 119 -2.98 -16.09 3.22
C ALA A 119 -4.08 -15.63 2.24
N ALA A 120 -3.70 -15.13 1.05
CA ALA A 120 -4.63 -14.74 0.02
C ALA A 120 -5.47 -15.91 -0.46
N LYS A 121 -4.86 -17.08 -0.67
CA LYS A 121 -5.55 -18.32 -1.06
C LYS A 121 -6.61 -18.74 -0.04
N LYS A 122 -6.32 -18.56 1.24
CA LYS A 122 -7.20 -18.97 2.34
C LYS A 122 -8.31 -17.97 2.65
N PHE A 123 -8.04 -16.67 2.51
CA PHE A 123 -8.92 -15.62 3.05
C PHE A 123 -9.50 -14.66 2.00
N SER A 124 -9.14 -14.77 0.72
CA SER A 124 -9.76 -13.97 -0.34
C SER A 124 -11.22 -14.38 -0.56
N ARG A 125 -12.03 -13.40 -1.00
CA ARG A 125 -13.41 -13.67 -1.41
C ARG A 125 -13.51 -14.50 -2.68
N GLN A 126 -12.56 -14.23 -3.60
CA GLN A 126 -12.47 -14.90 -4.89
C GLN A 126 -11.44 -16.02 -4.81
N LYS A 127 -11.64 -17.06 -5.62
CA LYS A 127 -10.62 -18.09 -5.81
C LYS A 127 -9.36 -17.41 -6.36
N LEU A 128 -8.23 -17.73 -5.77
CA LEU A 128 -6.95 -17.16 -6.20
C LEU A 128 -6.65 -17.61 -7.63
N ASN A 129 -6.28 -16.66 -8.48
CA ASN A 129 -5.75 -16.88 -9.81
C ASN A 129 -4.24 -16.68 -9.75
N GLU A 130 -3.47 -17.72 -10.09
CA GLU A 130 -2.01 -17.72 -9.94
C GLU A 130 -1.33 -16.64 -10.83
N GLU A 131 -1.78 -16.46 -12.06
CA GLU A 131 -1.23 -15.45 -12.97
C GLU A 131 -1.45 -14.02 -12.44
N LEU A 132 -2.65 -13.73 -11.95
CA LEU A 132 -2.95 -12.45 -11.29
C LEU A 132 -2.15 -12.28 -10.00
N TRP A 133 -1.95 -13.36 -9.25
CA TRP A 133 -1.14 -13.33 -8.05
C TRP A 133 0.31 -12.99 -8.35
N GLU A 134 0.93 -13.62 -9.34
CA GLU A 134 2.32 -13.33 -9.75
C GLU A 134 2.49 -11.85 -10.11
N GLY A 135 1.57 -11.30 -10.90
CA GLY A 135 1.54 -9.88 -11.21
C GLY A 135 1.45 -9.00 -9.96
N PHE A 136 0.53 -9.31 -9.05
CA PHE A 136 0.35 -8.58 -7.80
C PHE A 136 1.55 -8.77 -6.86
N ALA A 137 2.06 -9.99 -6.69
CA ALA A 137 3.19 -10.30 -5.82
C ALA A 137 4.47 -9.56 -6.23
N SER A 138 4.66 -9.30 -7.53
CA SER A 138 5.78 -8.48 -8.02
C SER A 138 5.81 -7.06 -7.46
N SER A 139 4.67 -6.57 -6.96
CA SER A 139 4.52 -5.26 -6.33
C SER A 139 4.68 -5.28 -4.81
N ILE A 140 4.91 -6.46 -4.22
CA ILE A 140 5.03 -6.63 -2.76
C ILE A 140 6.50 -6.69 -2.36
N PHE A 141 6.87 -5.89 -1.37
CA PHE A 141 8.22 -5.78 -0.84
C PHE A 141 8.20 -5.91 0.68
N TYR A 142 9.29 -6.37 1.26
CA TYR A 142 9.44 -6.48 2.71
C TYR A 142 10.57 -5.58 3.19
N HIS A 143 10.31 -4.84 4.25
CA HIS A 143 11.30 -4.00 4.92
C HIS A 143 11.41 -4.42 6.38
N ARG A 144 12.56 -4.99 6.74
CA ARG A 144 12.82 -5.43 8.10
C ARG A 144 13.30 -4.27 8.95
N SER A 145 12.53 -3.92 9.98
CA SER A 145 12.99 -3.05 11.05
C SER A 145 12.10 -3.16 12.29
N ALA A 146 12.62 -2.68 13.42
CA ALA A 146 11.85 -2.49 14.65
C ALA A 146 11.13 -1.13 14.63
N PHE A 147 10.02 -1.01 15.36
CA PHE A 147 9.23 0.22 15.38
C PHE A 147 9.89 1.38 16.13
N ASP A 148 10.82 1.07 17.01
CA ASP A 148 11.59 2.01 17.85
C ASP A 148 12.96 2.35 17.25
N ALA A 149 13.34 1.77 16.11
CA ALA A 149 14.60 1.98 15.45
C ALA A 149 14.50 3.11 14.42
N LEU A 150 15.11 4.27 14.71
CA LEU A 150 15.07 5.45 13.83
C LEU A 150 15.73 5.18 12.47
N ASP A 151 16.85 4.47 12.45
CA ASP A 151 17.58 4.05 11.26
C ASP A 151 16.71 3.17 10.33
N GLY A 152 15.75 2.43 10.91
CA GLY A 152 14.76 1.66 10.17
C GLY A 152 13.83 2.53 9.32
N TYR A 153 13.44 3.69 9.81
CA TYR A 153 12.62 4.64 9.05
C TYR A 153 13.43 5.37 7.98
N GLU A 154 14.69 5.68 8.25
CA GLU A 154 15.59 6.27 7.27
C GLU A 154 15.87 5.29 6.12
N SER A 155 16.07 4.01 6.44
CA SER A 155 16.24 2.96 5.42
C SER A 155 14.96 2.69 4.64
N LEU A 156 13.78 2.78 5.29
CA LEU A 156 12.49 2.71 4.61
C LEU A 156 12.32 3.88 3.62
N ALA A 157 12.66 5.11 4.03
CA ALA A 157 12.57 6.27 3.16
C ALA A 157 13.43 6.10 1.90
N ARG A 158 14.67 5.64 2.04
CA ARG A 158 15.54 5.32 0.89
C ARG A 158 14.94 4.23 -0.01
N ARG A 159 14.36 3.19 0.60
CA ARG A 159 13.69 2.12 -0.16
C ARG A 159 12.48 2.64 -0.96
N LEU A 160 11.72 3.56 -0.39
CA LEU A 160 10.58 4.18 -1.07
C LEU A 160 11.04 5.07 -2.23
N ASP A 161 12.13 5.83 -2.08
CA ASP A 161 12.71 6.63 -3.16
C ASP A 161 13.24 5.75 -4.32
N GLU A 162 13.82 4.59 -4.00
CA GLU A 162 14.22 3.59 -4.99
C GLU A 162 13.00 3.05 -5.76
N LEU A 163 11.93 2.67 -5.05
CA LEU A 163 10.70 2.18 -5.65
C LEU A 163 10.01 3.24 -6.50
N ASP A 164 10.03 4.51 -6.06
CA ASP A 164 9.51 5.62 -6.83
C ASP A 164 10.27 5.80 -8.16
N THR A 165 11.59 5.75 -8.10
CA THR A 165 12.44 5.86 -9.30
C THR A 165 12.20 4.69 -10.27
N GLN A 166 12.02 3.47 -9.75
CA GLN A 166 11.87 2.26 -10.57
C GLN A 166 10.45 2.08 -11.12
N ARG A 167 9.44 2.47 -10.36
CA ARG A 167 8.03 2.13 -10.62
C ARG A 167 7.12 3.36 -10.75
N GLY A 168 7.58 4.54 -10.42
CA GLY A 168 6.76 5.76 -10.41
C GLY A 168 5.63 5.70 -9.38
N THR A 169 5.91 5.18 -8.19
CA THR A 169 4.90 4.91 -7.13
C THR A 169 4.73 6.06 -6.14
N ARG A 170 5.21 7.23 -6.47
CA ARG A 170 5.15 8.41 -5.61
C ARG A 170 3.79 9.07 -5.56
#